data_1985c970ddc5bbb9f9a73d9edccb814a
#
_entry.id   1985c970ddc5bbb9f9a73d9edccb814a
#
_cell.length_a   1.000
_cell.length_b   1.000
_cell.length_c   1.000
_cell.angle_alpha   90.00
_cell.angle_beta   90.00
_cell.angle_gamma   90.00
#
_symmetry.space_group_name_H-M   'P 1'
#
loop_
_entity.id
_entity.type
_entity.pdbx_description
1 polymer ?
#
loop_
_entity_poly.entity_id
_entity_poly.type
_entity_poly.pdbx_seq_one_letter_code
_entity_poly.pdbx_strand_id
1 'polypeptide(L)'
;MVFFADKFVAQYRYHSVLICWPSIIEASFTLVMRVVLMEAKDFIRAQIVNDLETGKHAKVITRFPPEPNGYLHIGHAKSICLNFGIAVESQGECNLRFDDTNPEKESQEYIDAIQRDVTWLGFHWAGNVRYASDYFDALYNYALQLINMGKAYVDSQTPEQIQQSRGSFVEAGTNSPYRERTIEENLALFEKMRLGD
;
A
#
# COMPACT_ATOMS: atom_id res chain seq x y z
N MET A 1 25.88 19.38 -12.71
CA MET A 1 25.11 20.60 -12.92
C MET A 1 23.98 20.59 -11.90
N VAL A 2 24.26 21.28 -10.81
CA VAL A 2 23.48 21.29 -9.56
C VAL A 2 22.57 22.49 -9.59
N PHE A 3 21.24 22.34 -9.69
CA PHE A 3 20.29 23.45 -9.43
C PHE A 3 18.83 22.95 -9.36
N PHE A 4 18.51 22.04 -8.43
CA PHE A 4 17.08 21.77 -8.10
C PHE A 4 16.79 21.44 -6.63
N ALA A 5 17.80 21.30 -5.77
CA ALA A 5 17.58 20.93 -4.37
C ALA A 5 17.22 22.13 -3.46
N ASP A 6 17.69 23.34 -3.78
CA ASP A 6 17.58 24.47 -2.84
C ASP A 6 16.27 25.26 -2.89
N LYS A 7 15.43 25.06 -3.89
CA LYS A 7 14.15 25.81 -4.01
C LYS A 7 12.95 25.11 -3.36
N PHE A 8 13.03 23.82 -3.08
CA PHE A 8 11.91 23.10 -2.46
C PHE A 8 11.89 23.17 -0.93
N VAL A 9 13.05 23.40 -0.30
CA VAL A 9 13.18 23.48 1.17
C VAL A 9 12.92 24.89 1.70
N ALA A 10 13.04 25.93 0.86
CA ALA A 10 12.95 27.32 1.31
C ALA A 10 11.52 27.86 1.53
N GLN A 11 10.47 27.12 1.15
CA GLN A 11 9.10 27.63 1.18
C GLN A 11 8.30 27.24 2.43
N TYR A 12 8.88 26.48 3.37
CA TYR A 12 8.19 26.00 4.58
C TYR A 12 8.79 26.48 5.91
N ARG A 13 9.49 27.63 5.93
CA ARG A 13 9.82 28.30 7.20
C ARG A 13 8.73 29.29 7.54
N TYR A 14 7.69 28.87 8.23
CA TYR A 14 6.80 29.74 8.96
C TYR A 14 7.15 29.76 10.45
N HIS A 15 7.24 30.99 10.94
CA HIS A 15 7.63 31.37 12.29
C HIS A 15 6.83 30.68 13.38
N SER A 16 7.56 30.18 14.37
CA SER A 16 7.04 29.70 15.65
C SER A 16 6.38 30.86 16.41
N VAL A 17 5.07 30.85 16.52
CA VAL A 17 4.35 31.61 17.53
C VAL A 17 3.84 30.61 18.55
N LEU A 18 4.51 30.56 19.70
CA LEU A 18 4.08 29.87 20.90
C LEU A 18 2.88 30.63 21.48
N ILE A 19 1.69 30.06 21.37
CA ILE A 19 0.53 30.44 22.18
C ILE A 19 0.10 29.22 22.98
N CYS A 20 0.25 29.32 24.29
CA CYS A 20 -0.13 28.32 25.28
C CYS A 20 -1.64 28.38 25.50
N TRP A 21 -2.42 27.36 25.08
CA TRP A 21 -3.83 27.20 25.40
C TRP A 21 -4.23 25.71 25.56
N PRO A 22 -5.32 25.40 26.36
CA PRO A 22 -5.51 24.07 26.92
C PRO A 22 -5.96 22.97 25.92
N SER A 23 -5.65 21.76 26.28
CA SER A 23 -5.55 20.52 25.51
C SER A 23 -6.76 20.03 24.64
N ILE A 24 -7.93 20.61 24.80
CA ILE A 24 -9.12 20.21 23.99
C ILE A 24 -9.25 21.09 22.72
N ILE A 25 -8.75 22.31 22.77
CA ILE A 25 -8.73 23.23 21.62
C ILE A 25 -7.59 22.87 20.66
N GLU A 26 -6.49 22.32 21.17
CA GLU A 26 -5.35 21.88 20.36
C GLU A 26 -5.70 20.75 19.38
N ALA A 27 -6.47 19.75 19.82
CA ALA A 27 -6.85 18.62 18.96
C ALA A 27 -7.75 19.08 17.79
N SER A 28 -8.73 19.94 18.06
CA SER A 28 -9.64 20.47 17.04
C SER A 28 -8.93 21.47 16.12
N PHE A 29 -8.04 22.31 16.66
CA PHE A 29 -7.28 23.27 15.87
C PHE A 29 -6.24 22.58 14.98
N THR A 30 -5.60 21.52 15.47
CA THR A 30 -4.67 20.70 14.70
C THR A 30 -5.38 19.97 13.54
N LEU A 31 -6.60 19.49 13.77
CA LEU A 31 -7.41 18.84 12.72
C LEU A 31 -7.83 19.85 11.64
N VAL A 32 -8.33 21.02 12.04
CA VAL A 32 -8.71 22.10 11.11
C VAL A 32 -7.50 22.62 10.32
N MET A 33 -6.34 22.80 10.98
CA MET A 33 -5.09 23.17 10.29
C MET A 33 -4.61 22.10 9.31
N ARG A 34 -4.81 20.81 9.60
CA ARG A 34 -4.51 19.71 8.68
C ARG A 34 -5.32 19.79 7.40
N VAL A 35 -6.61 20.06 7.52
CA VAL A 35 -7.53 20.14 6.37
C VAL A 35 -7.30 21.41 5.55
N VAL A 36 -7.07 22.55 6.20
CA VAL A 36 -6.82 23.86 5.52
C VAL A 36 -5.52 23.86 4.71
N LEU A 37 -4.51 23.04 5.08
CA LEU A 37 -3.25 22.93 4.35
C LEU A 37 -3.31 21.96 3.15
N MET A 38 -4.33 21.11 3.05
CA MET A 38 -4.54 20.23 1.90
C MET A 38 -5.45 20.89 0.87
N GLU A 39 -4.87 21.56 -0.12
CA GLU A 39 -5.63 21.89 -1.33
C GLU A 39 -6.01 20.60 -2.07
N ALA A 40 -7.30 20.43 -2.36
CA ALA A 40 -7.80 19.30 -3.14
C ALA A 40 -7.42 19.47 -4.62
N LYS A 41 -6.14 19.24 -4.95
CA LYS A 41 -5.58 19.39 -6.30
C LYS A 41 -5.96 18.24 -7.25
N ASP A 42 -6.42 17.12 -6.70
CA ASP A 42 -6.81 15.90 -7.42
C ASP A 42 -7.84 15.10 -6.61
N PHE A 43 -8.41 14.07 -7.24
CA PHE A 43 -9.45 13.25 -6.62
C PHE A 43 -8.99 12.49 -5.37
N ILE A 44 -7.68 12.12 -5.28
CA ILE A 44 -7.14 11.42 -4.11
C ILE A 44 -7.13 12.38 -2.90
N ARG A 45 -6.62 13.59 -3.10
CA ARG A 45 -6.60 14.62 -2.05
C ARG A 45 -8.01 15.06 -1.65
N ALA A 46 -8.92 15.19 -2.63
CA ALA A 46 -10.32 15.48 -2.34
C ALA A 46 -10.97 14.40 -1.45
N GLN A 47 -10.70 13.11 -1.74
CA GLN A 47 -11.20 12.01 -0.92
C GLN A 47 -10.59 12.03 0.48
N ILE A 48 -9.29 12.30 0.61
CA ILE A 48 -8.60 12.38 1.90
C ILE A 48 -9.18 13.51 2.76
N VAL A 49 -9.39 14.69 2.17
CA VAL A 49 -10.01 15.83 2.88
C VAL A 49 -11.40 15.43 3.39
N ASN A 50 -12.25 14.88 2.53
CA ASN A 50 -13.59 14.43 2.92
C ASN A 50 -13.56 13.37 4.03
N ASP A 51 -12.66 12.38 3.95
CA ASP A 51 -12.57 11.31 4.95
C ASP A 51 -12.06 11.81 6.31
N LEU A 52 -11.18 12.82 6.32
CA LEU A 52 -10.71 13.47 7.55
C LEU A 52 -11.79 14.39 8.15
N GLU A 53 -12.47 15.22 7.33
CA GLU A 53 -13.52 16.13 7.78
C GLU A 53 -14.74 15.40 8.35
N THR A 54 -15.10 14.29 7.73
CA THR A 54 -16.23 13.45 8.20
C THR A 54 -15.87 12.58 9.39
N GLY A 55 -14.59 12.56 9.81
CA GLY A 55 -14.10 11.69 10.89
C GLY A 55 -14.09 10.20 10.56
N LYS A 56 -14.23 9.83 9.28
CA LYS A 56 -14.15 8.43 8.82
C LYS A 56 -12.78 7.82 9.12
N HIS A 57 -11.72 8.63 9.00
CA HIS A 57 -10.36 8.25 9.34
C HIS A 57 -9.69 9.35 10.16
N ALA A 58 -8.95 8.96 11.20
CA ALA A 58 -8.23 9.91 12.05
C ALA A 58 -6.84 10.27 11.52
N LYS A 59 -6.29 9.47 10.58
CA LYS A 59 -4.91 9.59 10.08
C LYS A 59 -4.81 9.06 8.66
N VAL A 60 -3.95 9.71 7.88
CA VAL A 60 -3.60 9.23 6.53
C VAL A 60 -2.38 8.31 6.63
N ILE A 61 -2.51 7.11 6.09
CA ILE A 61 -1.42 6.15 5.97
C ILE A 61 -1.32 5.73 4.52
N THR A 62 -0.19 5.98 3.89
CA THR A 62 0.12 5.56 2.53
C THR A 62 1.16 4.44 2.52
N ARG A 63 1.44 3.90 1.36
CA ARG A 63 2.37 2.80 1.19
C ARG A 63 3.08 2.88 -0.16
N PHE A 64 4.38 2.66 -0.15
CA PHE A 64 5.15 2.38 -1.35
C PHE A 64 5.57 0.90 -1.31
N PRO A 65 5.01 0.02 -2.18
CA PRO A 65 5.27 -1.42 -2.17
C PRO A 65 6.08 -1.85 -3.40
N PRO A 66 7.39 -1.56 -3.49
CA PRO A 66 8.19 -1.99 -4.62
C PRO A 66 8.48 -3.50 -4.57
N GLU A 67 8.57 -4.13 -5.75
CA GLU A 67 9.15 -5.45 -5.92
C GLU A 67 10.67 -5.29 -6.07
N PRO A 68 11.52 -5.99 -5.27
CA PRO A 68 12.96 -5.79 -5.28
C PRO A 68 13.65 -6.62 -6.38
N ASN A 69 13.18 -6.51 -7.63
CA ASN A 69 13.64 -7.26 -8.81
C ASN A 69 14.40 -6.41 -9.83
N GLY A 70 14.73 -5.17 -9.49
CA GLY A 70 15.45 -4.24 -10.35
C GLY A 70 15.61 -2.86 -9.74
N TYR A 71 16.38 -2.01 -10.44
CA TYR A 71 16.54 -0.61 -10.06
C TYR A 71 15.30 0.21 -10.38
N LEU A 72 15.08 1.28 -9.59
CA LEU A 72 13.98 2.20 -9.82
C LEU A 72 14.19 3.02 -11.10
N HIS A 73 13.10 3.42 -11.71
CA HIS A 73 13.07 4.34 -12.84
C HIS A 73 12.12 5.52 -12.56
N ILE A 74 12.02 6.48 -13.47
CA ILE A 74 11.23 7.71 -13.28
C ILE A 74 9.76 7.45 -12.95
N GLY A 75 9.18 6.35 -13.43
CA GLY A 75 7.81 5.94 -13.06
C GLY A 75 7.67 5.62 -11.58
N HIS A 76 8.67 4.96 -10.99
CA HIS A 76 8.72 4.71 -9.55
C HIS A 76 8.92 6.01 -8.76
N ALA A 77 9.78 6.91 -9.22
CA ALA A 77 9.97 8.22 -8.59
C ALA A 77 8.65 9.00 -8.52
N LYS A 78 7.82 8.98 -9.58
CA LYS A 78 6.48 9.57 -9.56
C LYS A 78 5.59 8.95 -8.48
N SER A 79 5.59 7.61 -8.35
CA SER A 79 4.82 6.90 -7.33
C SER A 79 5.31 7.21 -5.92
N ILE A 80 6.63 7.28 -5.71
CA ILE A 80 7.24 7.67 -4.43
C ILE A 80 6.79 9.08 -4.05
N CYS A 81 6.98 10.06 -4.95
CA CYS A 81 6.59 11.44 -4.71
C CYS A 81 5.09 11.58 -4.40
N LEU A 82 4.22 10.79 -5.04
CA LEU A 82 2.80 10.80 -4.76
C LEU A 82 2.50 10.24 -3.35
N ASN A 83 2.98 9.03 -3.04
CA ASN A 83 2.65 8.35 -1.79
C ASN A 83 3.27 9.04 -0.57
N PHE A 84 4.56 9.35 -0.63
CA PHE A 84 5.25 10.04 0.45
C PHE A 84 4.82 11.51 0.55
N GLY A 85 4.61 12.18 -0.59
CA GLY A 85 4.12 13.56 -0.62
C GLY A 85 2.76 13.71 0.05
N ILE A 86 1.80 12.83 -0.24
CA ILE A 86 0.50 12.80 0.44
C ILE A 86 0.66 12.59 1.94
N ALA A 87 1.53 11.67 2.36
CA ALA A 87 1.78 11.45 3.78
C ALA A 87 2.34 12.70 4.46
N VAL A 88 3.31 13.37 3.85
CA VAL A 88 3.88 14.62 4.37
C VAL A 88 2.82 15.73 4.42
N GLU A 89 2.08 15.95 3.33
CA GLU A 89 1.04 16.99 3.22
C GLU A 89 -0.06 16.81 4.28
N SER A 90 -0.44 15.57 4.56
CA SER A 90 -1.49 15.23 5.54
C SER A 90 -0.96 15.03 6.96
N GLN A 91 0.32 15.24 7.22
CA GLN A 91 0.97 14.89 8.49
C GLN A 91 0.73 13.42 8.88
N GLY A 92 0.62 12.56 7.89
CA GLY A 92 0.40 11.14 8.01
C GLY A 92 1.69 10.32 8.00
N GLU A 93 1.59 9.07 7.61
CA GLU A 93 2.72 8.15 7.52
C GLU A 93 2.75 7.46 6.16
N CYS A 94 3.96 7.18 5.65
CA CYS A 94 4.13 6.30 4.51
C CYS A 94 4.97 5.08 4.92
N ASN A 95 4.44 3.89 4.67
CA ASN A 95 5.16 2.64 4.91
C ASN A 95 5.96 2.23 3.65
N LEU A 96 7.18 1.75 3.84
CA LEU A 96 7.93 1.03 2.82
C LEU A 96 7.74 -0.47 3.07
N ARG A 97 7.18 -1.19 2.10
CA ARG A 97 7.00 -2.63 2.16
C ARG A 97 7.45 -3.27 0.86
N PHE A 98 8.48 -4.06 0.91
CA PHE A 98 8.89 -4.86 -0.23
C PHE A 98 7.87 -5.96 -0.53
N ASP A 99 7.54 -6.12 -1.81
CA ASP A 99 6.74 -7.23 -2.32
C ASP A 99 7.71 -8.32 -2.79
N ASP A 100 8.33 -8.97 -1.81
CA ASP A 100 9.41 -9.96 -1.96
C ASP A 100 8.83 -11.38 -2.04
N THR A 101 7.98 -11.60 -3.04
CA THR A 101 7.25 -12.88 -3.22
C THR A 101 7.84 -13.79 -4.29
N ASN A 102 8.88 -13.34 -5.01
CA ASN A 102 9.54 -14.10 -6.06
C ASN A 102 11.06 -14.19 -5.85
N PRO A 103 11.54 -15.18 -5.07
CA PRO A 103 12.95 -15.30 -4.69
C PRO A 103 13.91 -15.53 -5.87
N GLU A 104 13.41 -15.93 -7.05
CA GLU A 104 14.28 -16.15 -8.23
C GLU A 104 14.76 -14.83 -8.86
N LYS A 105 14.07 -13.73 -8.65
CA LYS A 105 14.34 -12.43 -9.30
C LYS A 105 14.77 -11.33 -8.35
N GLU A 106 14.67 -11.58 -7.06
CA GLU A 106 14.86 -10.58 -6.02
C GLU A 106 16.27 -10.65 -5.43
N SER A 107 16.82 -9.50 -5.08
CA SER A 107 18.13 -9.44 -4.47
C SER A 107 18.23 -8.34 -3.41
N GLN A 108 19.14 -8.56 -2.44
CA GLN A 108 19.46 -7.58 -1.42
C GLN A 108 20.01 -6.28 -2.03
N GLU A 109 20.72 -6.36 -3.15
CA GLU A 109 21.24 -5.20 -3.88
C GLU A 109 20.11 -4.24 -4.28
N TYR A 110 19.00 -4.77 -4.79
CA TYR A 110 17.84 -3.94 -5.18
C TYR A 110 17.12 -3.38 -3.97
N ILE A 111 16.99 -4.14 -2.89
CA ILE A 111 16.43 -3.65 -1.62
C ILE A 111 17.22 -2.44 -1.12
N ASP A 112 18.54 -2.53 -1.09
CA ASP A 112 19.43 -1.46 -0.63
C ASP A 112 19.39 -0.25 -1.59
N ALA A 113 19.36 -0.49 -2.91
CA ALA A 113 19.25 0.56 -3.91
C ALA A 113 17.93 1.33 -3.77
N ILE A 114 16.80 0.65 -3.63
CA ILE A 114 15.48 1.25 -3.48
C ILE A 114 15.42 2.12 -2.22
N GLN A 115 15.95 1.66 -1.09
CA GLN A 115 16.00 2.45 0.13
C GLN A 115 16.86 3.71 -0.03
N ARG A 116 18.02 3.61 -0.70
CA ARG A 116 18.86 4.78 -1.01
C ARG A 116 18.13 5.77 -1.91
N ASP A 117 17.42 5.29 -2.93
CA ASP A 117 16.70 6.13 -3.90
C ASP A 117 15.53 6.88 -3.24
N VAL A 118 14.76 6.22 -2.35
CA VAL A 118 13.70 6.87 -1.58
C VAL A 118 14.30 7.97 -0.69
N THR A 119 15.41 7.67 -0.01
CA THR A 119 16.10 8.65 0.85
C THR A 119 16.71 9.79 0.02
N TRP A 120 17.28 9.49 -1.14
CA TRP A 120 17.83 10.50 -2.05
C TRP A 120 16.76 11.45 -2.58
N LEU A 121 15.54 10.96 -2.81
CA LEU A 121 14.38 11.79 -3.16
C LEU A 121 13.89 12.67 -1.99
N GLY A 122 14.50 12.55 -0.81
CA GLY A 122 14.18 13.36 0.37
C GLY A 122 13.07 12.81 1.25
N PHE A 123 12.70 11.53 1.08
CA PHE A 123 11.62 10.90 1.85
C PHE A 123 12.15 9.90 2.87
N HIS A 124 11.35 9.72 3.94
CA HIS A 124 11.59 8.72 4.98
C HIS A 124 10.29 7.96 5.26
N TRP A 125 10.40 6.65 5.42
CA TRP A 125 9.24 5.80 5.76
C TRP A 125 9.03 5.71 7.27
N ALA A 126 7.83 5.33 7.66
CA ALA A 126 7.45 5.17 9.06
C ALA A 126 7.89 3.79 9.59
N GLY A 127 8.54 3.78 10.74
CA GLY A 127 8.96 2.56 11.42
C GLY A 127 9.99 1.74 10.63
N ASN A 128 9.90 0.43 10.75
CA ASN A 128 10.80 -0.50 10.04
C ASN A 128 10.30 -0.77 8.61
N VAL A 129 11.25 -1.11 7.73
CA VAL A 129 10.92 -1.71 6.43
C VAL A 129 10.17 -3.01 6.67
N ARG A 130 9.16 -3.28 5.86
CA ARG A 130 8.33 -4.48 5.93
C ARG A 130 8.56 -5.33 4.68
N TYR A 131 8.41 -6.63 4.83
CA TYR A 131 8.53 -7.60 3.76
C TYR A 131 7.24 -8.42 3.66
N ALA A 132 6.76 -8.66 2.43
CA ALA A 132 5.57 -9.48 2.24
C ALA A 132 5.81 -10.93 2.71
N SER A 133 7.03 -11.43 2.55
CA SER A 133 7.44 -12.77 2.99
C SER A 133 7.32 -12.99 4.51
N ASP A 134 7.46 -11.94 5.32
CA ASP A 134 7.29 -12.03 6.78
C ASP A 134 5.86 -12.46 7.20
N TYR A 135 4.90 -12.37 6.29
CA TYR A 135 3.48 -12.61 6.56
C TYR A 135 2.96 -13.91 5.96
N PHE A 136 3.78 -14.76 5.33
CA PHE A 136 3.30 -15.95 4.64
C PHE A 136 2.52 -16.91 5.55
N ASP A 137 2.98 -17.16 6.76
CA ASP A 137 2.24 -17.99 7.71
C ASP A 137 0.89 -17.38 8.11
N ALA A 138 0.85 -16.07 8.31
CA ALA A 138 -0.40 -15.37 8.62
C ALA A 138 -1.36 -15.41 7.42
N LEU A 139 -0.87 -15.21 6.20
CA LEU A 139 -1.66 -15.27 4.96
C LEU A 139 -2.22 -16.68 4.73
N TYR A 140 -1.42 -17.71 4.98
CA TYR A 140 -1.90 -19.10 4.93
C TYR A 140 -3.04 -19.35 5.91
N ASN A 141 -2.90 -18.89 7.15
CA ASN A 141 -3.96 -19.03 8.17
C ASN A 141 -5.22 -18.23 7.81
N TYR A 142 -5.09 -17.04 7.21
CA TYR A 142 -6.26 -16.29 6.71
C TYR A 142 -6.93 -16.99 5.54
N ALA A 143 -6.17 -17.63 4.64
CA ALA A 143 -6.74 -18.42 3.57
C ALA A 143 -7.56 -19.61 4.13
N LEU A 144 -7.04 -20.32 5.14
CA LEU A 144 -7.80 -21.37 5.85
C LEU A 144 -9.09 -20.83 6.47
N GLN A 145 -9.06 -19.65 7.08
CA GLN A 145 -10.26 -19.02 7.64
C GLN A 145 -11.28 -18.72 6.55
N LEU A 146 -10.86 -18.17 5.42
CA LEU A 146 -11.76 -17.87 4.30
C LEU A 146 -12.40 -19.13 3.71
N ILE A 147 -11.64 -20.22 3.59
CA ILE A 147 -12.15 -21.52 3.14
C ILE A 147 -13.21 -22.04 4.14
N ASN A 148 -12.90 -22.02 5.45
CA ASN A 148 -13.83 -22.43 6.49
C ASN A 148 -15.13 -21.60 6.53
N MET A 149 -15.06 -20.33 6.11
CA MET A 149 -16.23 -19.47 5.99
C MET A 149 -17.00 -19.67 4.68
N GLY A 150 -16.56 -20.56 3.79
CA GLY A 150 -17.12 -20.74 2.45
C GLY A 150 -16.91 -19.55 1.51
N LYS A 151 -15.89 -18.71 1.77
CA LYS A 151 -15.58 -17.48 1.00
C LYS A 151 -14.39 -17.63 0.06
N ALA A 152 -13.70 -18.75 0.13
CA ALA A 152 -12.63 -19.11 -0.78
C ALA A 152 -12.74 -20.59 -1.16
N TYR A 153 -12.25 -20.92 -2.33
CA TYR A 153 -12.21 -22.30 -2.84
C TYR A 153 -10.92 -22.52 -3.64
N VAL A 154 -10.52 -23.78 -3.76
CA VAL A 154 -9.38 -24.17 -4.62
C VAL A 154 -9.91 -24.38 -6.03
N ASP A 155 -9.40 -23.60 -6.97
CA ASP A 155 -9.72 -23.73 -8.39
C ASP A 155 -8.73 -24.69 -9.07
N SER A 156 -9.24 -25.70 -9.75
CA SER A 156 -8.43 -26.68 -10.50
C SER A 156 -8.47 -26.46 -12.01
N GLN A 157 -8.90 -25.28 -12.47
CA GLN A 157 -8.88 -24.92 -13.88
C GLN A 157 -7.43 -24.66 -14.35
N THR A 158 -7.16 -24.99 -15.62
CA THR A 158 -5.92 -24.56 -16.26
C THR A 158 -5.92 -23.04 -16.54
N PRO A 159 -4.75 -22.41 -16.74
CA PRO A 159 -4.67 -21.00 -17.11
C PRO A 159 -5.52 -20.65 -18.34
N GLU A 160 -5.59 -21.56 -19.34
CA GLU A 160 -6.38 -21.40 -20.56
C GLU A 160 -7.89 -21.42 -20.26
N GLN A 161 -8.33 -22.31 -19.40
CA GLN A 161 -9.73 -22.39 -18.95
C GLN A 161 -10.13 -21.12 -18.18
N ILE A 162 -9.25 -20.64 -17.28
CA ILE A 162 -9.46 -19.39 -16.56
C ILE A 162 -9.54 -18.21 -17.53
N GLN A 163 -8.66 -18.15 -18.54
CA GLN A 163 -8.68 -17.11 -19.56
C GLN A 163 -9.99 -17.08 -20.35
N GLN A 164 -10.53 -18.26 -20.68
CA GLN A 164 -11.80 -18.38 -21.41
C GLN A 164 -13.01 -17.98 -20.58
N SER A 165 -13.00 -18.31 -19.28
CA SER A 165 -14.14 -18.11 -18.38
C SER A 165 -14.18 -16.74 -17.67
N ARG A 166 -13.04 -16.03 -17.57
CA ARG A 166 -12.96 -14.77 -16.80
C ARG A 166 -13.76 -13.60 -17.39
N GLY A 167 -14.22 -13.71 -18.65
CA GLY A 167 -14.92 -12.63 -19.33
C GLY A 167 -14.01 -11.49 -19.80
N SER A 168 -14.61 -10.37 -20.13
CA SER A 168 -13.93 -9.17 -20.63
C SER A 168 -14.42 -7.91 -19.91
N PHE A 169 -13.96 -6.72 -20.31
CA PHE A 169 -14.45 -5.45 -19.76
C PHE A 169 -15.95 -5.17 -20.06
N VAL A 170 -16.53 -5.85 -21.04
CA VAL A 170 -17.91 -5.66 -21.49
C VAL A 170 -18.78 -6.90 -21.30
N GLU A 171 -18.18 -8.05 -21.06
CA GLU A 171 -18.89 -9.31 -20.86
C GLU A 171 -18.52 -9.92 -19.50
N ALA A 172 -19.54 -10.27 -18.72
CA ALA A 172 -19.32 -10.94 -17.44
C ALA A 172 -18.72 -12.33 -17.63
N GLY A 173 -17.79 -12.71 -16.77
CA GLY A 173 -17.25 -14.04 -16.74
C GLY A 173 -18.26 -15.08 -16.22
N THR A 174 -17.92 -16.35 -16.40
CA THR A 174 -18.67 -17.49 -15.86
C THR A 174 -18.00 -18.03 -14.61
N ASN A 175 -18.79 -18.53 -13.68
CA ASN A 175 -18.25 -19.13 -12.47
C ASN A 175 -17.44 -20.39 -12.80
N SER A 176 -16.36 -20.61 -12.05
CA SER A 176 -15.62 -21.88 -12.10
C SER A 176 -16.52 -23.04 -11.71
N PRO A 177 -16.41 -24.20 -12.38
CA PRO A 177 -17.13 -25.43 -11.98
C PRO A 177 -16.71 -25.92 -10.59
N TYR A 178 -15.61 -25.46 -10.06
CA TYR A 178 -15.08 -25.84 -8.75
C TYR A 178 -15.52 -24.91 -7.62
N ARG A 179 -16.29 -23.87 -7.92
CA ARG A 179 -16.74 -22.86 -6.94
C ARG A 179 -17.60 -23.46 -5.82
N GLU A 180 -18.38 -24.50 -6.14
CA GLU A 180 -19.35 -25.14 -5.24
C GLU A 180 -18.79 -26.38 -4.52
N ARG A 181 -17.45 -26.55 -4.51
CA ARG A 181 -16.81 -27.61 -3.71
C ARG A 181 -17.09 -27.43 -2.23
N THR A 182 -17.18 -28.56 -1.50
CA THR A 182 -17.37 -28.51 -0.05
C THR A 182 -16.16 -27.89 0.67
N ILE A 183 -16.36 -27.43 1.89
CA ILE A 183 -15.29 -26.87 2.72
C ILE A 183 -14.20 -27.93 2.95
N GLU A 184 -14.60 -29.17 3.22
CA GLU A 184 -13.70 -30.29 3.50
C GLU A 184 -12.80 -30.60 2.29
N GLU A 185 -13.39 -30.66 1.08
CA GLU A 185 -12.63 -30.85 -0.15
C GLU A 185 -11.64 -29.72 -0.41
N ASN A 186 -12.06 -28.48 -0.21
CA ASN A 186 -11.20 -27.31 -0.39
C ASN A 186 -10.04 -27.30 0.62
N LEU A 187 -10.27 -27.65 1.88
CA LEU A 187 -9.21 -27.74 2.89
C LEU A 187 -8.20 -28.83 2.53
N ALA A 188 -8.68 -30.01 2.10
CA ALA A 188 -7.81 -31.10 1.71
C ALA A 188 -6.94 -30.75 0.48
N LEU A 189 -7.51 -30.06 -0.52
CA LEU A 189 -6.78 -29.61 -1.69
C LEU A 189 -5.79 -28.50 -1.36
N PHE A 190 -6.17 -27.57 -0.49
CA PHE A 190 -5.29 -26.47 -0.08
C PHE A 190 -4.07 -26.99 0.71
N GLU A 191 -4.27 -28.01 1.55
CA GLU A 191 -3.14 -28.67 2.23
C GLU A 191 -2.23 -29.41 1.25
N LYS A 192 -2.76 -30.09 0.23
CA LYS A 192 -1.95 -30.71 -0.84
C LYS A 192 -1.11 -29.65 -1.56
N MET A 193 -1.68 -28.49 -1.91
CA MET A 193 -0.92 -27.38 -2.50
C MET A 193 0.24 -26.94 -1.61
N ARG A 194 0.05 -26.90 -0.29
CA ARG A 194 1.13 -26.57 0.65
C ARG A 194 2.26 -27.59 0.63
N LEU A 195 1.93 -28.87 0.42
CA LEU A 195 2.89 -29.98 0.37
C LEU A 195 3.58 -30.12 -1.00
N GLY A 196 3.12 -29.38 -2.00
CA GLY A 196 3.66 -29.42 -3.36
C GLY A 196 3.07 -30.53 -4.24
N ASP A 197 1.88 -31.04 -3.89
CA ASP A 197 1.13 -32.08 -4.62
C ASP A 197 0.16 -31.47 -5.67
#